data_6101e20e02bf41b3792af1105f51fb83
#
_entry.id   6101e20e02bf41b3792af1105f51fb83
#
_cell.length_a   1.000
_cell.length_b   1.000
_cell.length_c   1.000
_cell.angle_alpha   90.00
_cell.angle_beta   90.00
_cell.angle_gamma   90.00
#
_symmetry.space_group_name_H-M   'P 1'
#
loop_
_entity.id
_entity.type
_entity.pdbx_description
1 polymer ?
#
loop_
_entity_poly.entity_id
_entity_poly.type
_entity_poly.pdbx_seq_one_letter_code
_entity_poly.pdbx_strand_id
1 'polypeptide(L)'
;MDDFPRRKLDFTAIEALSQAVGGGKGLKKSFFVLVIVVVCLLLTACRTAPEAAHGGAGSYTVTDSQGTVVTVPARPHRIVTLSMSTDEVMLGLVPPEDMAAVNGLLDDPVSSNVVELAKKVEKRVGNPTVEELVALSPDLVIVPDWGDLAIVPSLREAGLTVVVCKGARNLAEIKETIVLLAQAAGVPERGEKLLAMMDEHLKGIEKKVSAIPESERKTVVLISLMSGYGGIGSSFDDACRYAGVKNGRSALGIRAGQVMTKEQLVEINPDILFVPTYNDHGKFDVDKFRKEYFDDPSLQTVKAIREHRLEEPTEAYIYNCSQDFVLGVQEIAYRAYGDAFAQGREEHLSAVE
;
A
#
# COMPACT_ATOMS: atom_id res chain seq x y z
N MET A 1 -16.52 -17.12 7.72
CA MET A 1 -17.47 -17.93 8.51
C MET A 1 -16.85 -19.30 8.59
N ASP A 2 -15.96 -19.53 9.52
CA ASP A 2 -15.42 -20.85 9.81
C ASP A 2 -15.24 -20.99 11.31
N ASP A 3 -15.87 -22.04 11.75
CA ASP A 3 -16.20 -22.41 13.13
C ASP A 3 -14.93 -22.94 13.85
N PHE A 4 -14.45 -22.21 14.84
CA PHE A 4 -13.42 -22.74 15.75
C PHE A 4 -14.10 -23.58 16.83
N PRO A 5 -13.79 -24.87 16.99
CA PRO A 5 -14.42 -25.71 17.99
C PRO A 5 -13.96 -25.29 19.40
N ARG A 6 -14.88 -24.80 20.21
CA ARG A 6 -14.71 -24.67 21.67
C ARG A 6 -14.58 -26.07 22.28
N ARG A 7 -13.38 -26.41 22.71
CA ARG A 7 -13.20 -27.61 23.56
C ARG A 7 -13.94 -27.40 24.88
N LYS A 8 -15.04 -28.12 25.09
CA LYS A 8 -15.68 -28.27 26.39
C LYS A 8 -14.72 -29.02 27.31
N LEU A 9 -14.40 -28.46 28.44
CA LEU A 9 -13.69 -29.13 29.51
C LEU A 9 -14.60 -30.29 30.00
N ASP A 10 -14.08 -31.50 29.89
CA ASP A 10 -14.78 -32.71 30.30
C ASP A 10 -14.63 -32.91 31.81
N PHE A 11 -15.64 -32.53 32.55
CA PHE A 11 -15.67 -32.65 34.01
C PHE A 11 -15.76 -34.11 34.52
N THR A 12 -16.03 -35.08 33.65
CA THR A 12 -16.13 -36.49 34.00
C THR A 12 -14.77 -37.10 34.36
N ALA A 13 -13.67 -36.59 33.81
CA ALA A 13 -12.31 -37.03 34.15
C ALA A 13 -11.90 -36.63 35.57
N ILE A 14 -12.43 -35.52 36.08
CA ILE A 14 -12.10 -34.99 37.41
C ILE A 14 -12.85 -35.79 38.49
N GLU A 15 -14.06 -36.23 38.22
CA GLU A 15 -14.83 -37.08 39.13
C GLU A 15 -14.24 -38.50 39.25
N ALA A 16 -13.72 -39.07 38.16
CA ALA A 16 -13.10 -40.40 38.16
C ALA A 16 -11.80 -40.44 39.01
N LEU A 17 -11.02 -39.33 38.99
CA LEU A 17 -9.80 -39.18 39.84
C LEU A 17 -10.13 -39.02 41.33
N SER A 18 -11.28 -38.42 41.66
CA SER A 18 -11.73 -38.26 43.05
C SER A 18 -12.15 -39.56 43.71
N GLN A 19 -12.59 -40.57 42.97
CA GLN A 19 -13.03 -41.88 43.48
C GLN A 19 -11.86 -42.88 43.66
N ALA A 20 -10.74 -42.67 42.99
CA ALA A 20 -9.58 -43.55 43.05
C ALA A 20 -8.69 -43.37 44.31
N VAL A 21 -8.85 -42.28 45.05
CA VAL A 21 -8.07 -42.00 46.27
C VAL A 21 -8.92 -42.30 47.51
N GLY A 22 -9.02 -43.57 47.86
CA GLY A 22 -9.63 -44.03 49.12
C GLY A 22 -8.70 -43.75 50.29
N GLY A 23 -9.15 -42.93 51.27
CA GLY A 23 -8.45 -42.79 52.55
C GLY A 23 -8.74 -41.45 53.24
N GLY A 24 -9.07 -41.52 54.48
CA GLY A 24 -9.14 -40.58 55.61
C GLY A 24 -9.44 -39.10 55.42
N LYS A 25 -10.32 -38.57 56.24
CA LYS A 25 -10.81 -37.16 56.23
C LYS A 25 -9.73 -36.07 56.26
N GLY A 26 -8.47 -36.37 56.58
CA GLY A 26 -7.35 -35.46 56.58
C GLY A 26 -6.70 -35.27 55.17
N LEU A 27 -6.67 -36.32 54.37
CA LEU A 27 -6.02 -36.31 53.06
C LEU A 27 -6.81 -35.53 52.02
N LYS A 28 -8.14 -35.46 52.14
CA LYS A 28 -9.01 -34.68 51.25
C LYS A 28 -8.80 -33.17 51.39
N LYS A 29 -8.53 -32.68 52.61
CA LYS A 29 -8.21 -31.24 52.80
C LYS A 29 -6.86 -30.85 52.25
N SER A 30 -5.84 -31.70 52.39
CA SER A 30 -4.52 -31.47 51.81
C SER A 30 -4.52 -31.52 50.28
N PHE A 31 -5.30 -32.43 49.68
CA PHE A 31 -5.42 -32.55 48.24
C PHE A 31 -6.17 -31.34 47.63
N PHE A 32 -7.22 -30.87 48.33
CA PHE A 32 -7.95 -29.68 47.89
C PHE A 32 -7.10 -28.38 47.96
N VAL A 33 -6.27 -28.24 48.98
CA VAL A 33 -5.30 -27.17 49.13
C VAL A 33 -4.22 -27.27 48.06
N LEU A 34 -3.73 -28.45 47.73
CA LEU A 34 -2.72 -28.63 46.66
C LEU A 34 -3.29 -28.29 45.28
N VAL A 35 -4.55 -28.68 45.00
CA VAL A 35 -5.19 -28.34 43.72
C VAL A 35 -5.44 -26.85 43.60
N ILE A 36 -5.84 -26.18 44.70
CA ILE A 36 -6.02 -24.71 44.70
C ILE A 36 -4.65 -24.00 44.49
N VAL A 37 -3.58 -24.48 45.11
CA VAL A 37 -2.25 -23.92 44.95
C VAL A 37 -1.73 -24.12 43.51
N VAL A 38 -1.97 -25.30 42.92
CA VAL A 38 -1.59 -25.57 41.52
C VAL A 38 -2.42 -24.72 40.54
N VAL A 39 -3.72 -24.55 40.79
CA VAL A 39 -4.58 -23.69 39.99
C VAL A 39 -4.18 -22.20 40.13
N CYS A 40 -3.83 -21.77 41.34
CA CYS A 40 -3.31 -20.41 41.56
C CYS A 40 -1.95 -20.20 40.90
N LEU A 41 -1.07 -21.20 40.89
CA LEU A 41 0.23 -21.16 40.17
C LEU A 41 0.05 -21.18 38.64
N LEU A 42 -0.96 -21.86 38.12
CA LEU A 42 -1.30 -21.86 36.69
C LEU A 42 -1.97 -20.52 36.26
N LEU A 43 -2.69 -19.86 37.17
CA LEU A 43 -3.26 -18.52 36.88
C LEU A 43 -2.24 -17.38 36.98
N THR A 44 -1.11 -17.60 37.70
CA THR A 44 0.00 -16.63 37.71
C THR A 44 0.97 -16.80 36.55
N ALA A 45 1.01 -17.98 35.89
CA ALA A 45 1.85 -18.21 34.71
C ALA A 45 1.30 -17.60 33.39
N CYS A 46 0.07 -17.08 33.39
CA CYS A 46 -0.53 -16.42 32.21
C CYS A 46 -0.42 -14.88 32.24
N ARG A 47 0.54 -14.32 32.99
CA ARG A 47 0.81 -12.88 33.04
C ARG A 47 2.27 -12.53 32.84
N THR A 48 2.91 -13.13 31.86
CA THR A 48 4.06 -12.51 31.21
C THR A 48 3.66 -12.24 29.75
N ALA A 49 2.90 -11.17 29.56
CA ALA A 49 3.05 -10.41 28.33
C ALA A 49 4.54 -10.07 28.23
N PRO A 50 5.19 -10.17 27.04
CA PRO A 50 6.56 -9.72 26.92
C PRO A 50 6.61 -8.28 27.43
N GLU A 51 7.45 -8.05 28.43
CA GLU A 51 7.74 -6.75 29.01
C GLU A 51 8.14 -5.85 27.84
N ALA A 52 7.30 -4.88 27.50
CA ALA A 52 7.63 -3.86 26.52
C ALA A 52 8.97 -3.26 26.99
N ALA A 53 9.99 -3.37 26.16
CA ALA A 53 11.29 -2.76 26.43
C ALA A 53 11.00 -1.32 26.91
N HIS A 54 11.54 -0.96 28.09
CA HIS A 54 11.39 0.37 28.66
C HIS A 54 12.07 1.36 27.73
N GLY A 55 11.31 1.84 26.73
CA GLY A 55 11.68 3.01 25.96
C GLY A 55 11.70 4.21 26.88
N GLY A 56 12.65 5.12 26.70
CA GLY A 56 12.65 6.41 27.39
C GLY A 56 11.31 7.13 27.21
N ALA A 57 11.02 8.13 28.06
CA ALA A 57 9.79 8.90 27.95
C ALA A 57 9.66 9.49 26.52
N GLY A 58 8.68 8.97 25.75
CA GLY A 58 8.45 9.35 24.35
C GLY A 58 8.73 8.26 23.30
N SER A 59 9.37 7.13 23.66
CA SER A 59 9.58 6.01 22.73
C SER A 59 8.33 5.15 22.58
N TYR A 60 8.15 4.57 21.38
CA TYR A 60 7.06 3.66 21.05
C TYR A 60 7.54 2.54 20.12
N THR A 61 6.72 1.52 19.93
CA THR A 61 7.04 0.40 19.03
C THR A 61 6.03 0.30 17.90
N VAL A 62 6.52 -0.10 16.73
CA VAL A 62 5.70 -0.48 15.58
C VAL A 62 6.09 -1.87 15.11
N THR A 63 5.13 -2.64 14.62
CA THR A 63 5.41 -3.93 13.97
C THR A 63 5.43 -3.70 12.47
N ASP A 64 6.58 -3.91 11.84
CA ASP A 64 6.77 -3.71 10.41
C ASP A 64 6.10 -4.81 9.56
N SER A 65 6.08 -4.66 8.24
CA SER A 65 5.45 -5.62 7.33
C SER A 65 6.09 -7.02 7.33
N GLN A 66 7.30 -7.14 7.87
CA GLN A 66 8.01 -8.42 8.04
C GLN A 66 7.74 -9.06 9.42
N GLY A 67 6.90 -8.44 10.26
CA GLY A 67 6.62 -8.88 11.62
C GLY A 67 7.71 -8.50 12.63
N THR A 68 8.67 -7.65 12.25
CA THR A 68 9.70 -7.16 13.17
C THR A 68 9.15 -6.05 14.06
N VAL A 69 9.33 -6.18 15.37
CA VAL A 69 9.00 -5.11 16.32
C VAL A 69 10.16 -4.11 16.32
N VAL A 70 9.91 -2.90 15.87
CA VAL A 70 10.87 -1.80 15.77
C VAL A 70 10.57 -0.78 16.87
N THR A 71 11.57 -0.45 17.69
CA THR A 71 11.46 0.64 18.66
C THR A 71 11.84 1.95 17.99
N VAL A 72 10.93 2.91 18.00
CA VAL A 72 11.16 4.28 17.54
C VAL A 72 11.45 5.13 18.78
N PRO A 73 12.66 5.68 18.92
CA PRO A 73 13.12 6.32 20.18
C PRO A 73 12.35 7.58 20.56
N ALA A 74 11.89 8.33 19.56
CA ALA A 74 11.08 9.54 19.69
C ALA A 74 10.34 9.79 18.36
N ARG A 75 9.42 10.76 18.34
CA ARG A 75 8.80 11.18 17.07
C ARG A 75 9.87 11.62 16.08
N PRO A 76 9.89 11.02 14.87
CA PRO A 76 10.88 11.34 13.85
C PRO A 76 10.71 12.76 13.28
N HIS A 77 11.85 13.41 12.99
CA HIS A 77 11.95 14.71 12.33
C HIS A 77 12.98 14.73 11.19
N ARG A 78 13.57 13.57 10.88
CA ARG A 78 14.54 13.38 9.78
C ARG A 78 14.26 12.06 9.08
N ILE A 79 13.16 12.03 8.35
CA ILE A 79 12.65 10.81 7.73
C ILE A 79 13.23 10.66 6.32
N VAL A 80 13.64 9.45 5.97
CA VAL A 80 13.98 9.06 4.59
C VAL A 80 13.15 7.86 4.21
N THR A 81 12.54 7.89 3.03
CA THR A 81 11.89 6.72 2.46
C THR A 81 12.54 6.32 1.14
N LEU A 82 12.48 5.05 0.78
CA LEU A 82 13.20 4.50 -0.37
C LEU A 82 12.27 4.21 -1.55
N SER A 83 11.15 4.92 -1.65
CA SER A 83 10.29 4.89 -2.85
C SER A 83 9.43 6.15 -2.99
N MET A 84 9.03 6.48 -4.22
CA MET A 84 8.11 7.58 -4.49
C MET A 84 6.80 7.45 -3.70
N SER A 85 6.16 6.28 -3.73
CA SER A 85 4.86 6.07 -3.08
C SER A 85 4.92 6.29 -1.57
N THR A 86 6.03 5.87 -0.92
CA THR A 86 6.22 6.11 0.51
C THR A 86 6.56 7.56 0.82
N ASP A 87 7.28 8.26 -0.06
CA ASP A 87 7.50 9.70 0.04
C ASP A 87 6.17 10.48 -0.05
N GLU A 88 5.32 10.14 -1.02
CA GLU A 88 4.01 10.75 -1.20
C GLU A 88 3.12 10.54 0.04
N VAL A 89 3.11 9.32 0.61
CA VAL A 89 2.39 9.05 1.85
C VAL A 89 2.94 9.90 3.00
N MET A 90 4.26 9.97 3.14
CA MET A 90 4.88 10.77 4.20
C MET A 90 4.60 12.26 4.04
N LEU A 91 4.66 12.81 2.83
CA LEU A 91 4.31 14.21 2.56
C LEU A 91 2.83 14.53 2.83
N GLY A 92 1.96 13.52 2.84
CA GLY A 92 0.58 13.64 3.30
C GLY A 92 0.41 13.53 4.82
N LEU A 93 1.42 12.98 5.54
CA LEU A 93 1.36 12.71 6.99
C LEU A 93 2.20 13.70 7.82
N VAL A 94 3.34 14.17 7.29
CA VAL A 94 4.26 15.05 8.00
C VAL A 94 4.62 16.26 7.15
N PRO A 95 5.00 17.39 7.75
CA PRO A 95 5.46 18.55 6.99
C PRO A 95 6.78 18.21 6.26
N PRO A 96 7.04 18.82 5.08
CA PRO A 96 8.25 18.55 4.30
C PRO A 96 9.57 18.75 5.07
N GLU A 97 9.55 19.58 6.11
CA GLU A 97 10.71 19.86 7.00
C GLU A 97 11.12 18.63 7.81
N ASP A 98 10.19 17.69 8.06
CA ASP A 98 10.48 16.42 8.74
C ASP A 98 11.05 15.35 7.77
N MET A 99 11.16 15.65 6.47
CA MET A 99 11.80 14.77 5.48
C MET A 99 13.27 15.17 5.28
N ALA A 100 14.20 14.25 5.59
CA ALA A 100 15.63 14.47 5.36
C ALA A 100 16.03 14.40 3.88
N ALA A 101 15.31 13.55 3.12
CA ALA A 101 15.46 13.44 1.67
C ALA A 101 14.20 12.76 1.09
N VAL A 102 13.96 12.97 -0.20
CA VAL A 102 12.91 12.32 -0.99
C VAL A 102 13.48 11.76 -2.29
N ASN A 103 12.75 10.87 -2.95
CA ASN A 103 13.14 10.28 -4.23
C ASN A 103 13.26 11.37 -5.32
N GLY A 104 14.31 11.30 -6.12
CA GLY A 104 14.56 12.25 -7.20
C GLY A 104 13.51 12.26 -8.31
N LEU A 105 12.74 11.17 -8.47
CA LEU A 105 11.63 11.11 -9.43
C LEU A 105 10.45 12.01 -9.03
N LEU A 106 10.38 12.48 -7.78
CA LEU A 106 9.36 13.45 -7.37
C LEU A 106 9.52 14.82 -8.02
N ASP A 107 10.66 15.11 -8.65
CA ASP A 107 10.88 16.37 -9.39
C ASP A 107 10.31 16.32 -10.82
N ASP A 108 9.91 15.15 -11.32
CA ASP A 108 9.35 15.00 -12.66
C ASP A 108 7.81 15.16 -12.63
N PRO A 109 7.26 16.23 -13.27
CA PRO A 109 5.84 16.49 -13.25
C PRO A 109 4.98 15.48 -14.04
N VAL A 110 5.59 14.60 -14.83
CA VAL A 110 4.86 13.49 -15.48
C VAL A 110 4.66 12.34 -14.50
N SER A 111 5.68 12.06 -13.69
CA SER A 111 5.69 10.92 -12.76
C SER A 111 5.14 11.25 -11.38
N SER A 112 5.12 12.54 -10.99
CA SER A 112 4.78 12.99 -9.64
C SER A 112 3.72 14.08 -9.63
N ASN A 113 2.75 13.96 -8.74
CA ASN A 113 1.75 14.98 -8.43
C ASN A 113 2.12 15.86 -7.22
N VAL A 114 3.28 15.63 -6.59
CA VAL A 114 3.75 16.34 -5.41
C VAL A 114 5.03 17.17 -5.65
N VAL A 115 5.32 17.54 -6.89
CA VAL A 115 6.54 18.28 -7.29
C VAL A 115 6.78 19.51 -6.41
N GLU A 116 5.73 20.32 -6.16
CA GLU A 116 5.87 21.56 -5.37
C GLU A 116 6.13 21.29 -3.88
N LEU A 117 5.65 20.18 -3.35
CA LEU A 117 5.98 19.72 -1.99
C LEU A 117 7.42 19.17 -1.93
N ALA A 118 7.81 18.37 -2.91
CA ALA A 118 9.14 17.82 -3.02
C ALA A 118 10.23 18.90 -3.08
N LYS A 119 9.98 20.03 -3.75
CA LYS A 119 10.91 21.19 -3.80
C LYS A 119 11.23 21.77 -2.42
N LYS A 120 10.38 21.56 -1.42
CA LYS A 120 10.63 22.02 -0.05
C LYS A 120 11.61 21.14 0.71
N VAL A 121 11.88 19.93 0.21
CA VAL A 121 12.90 19.02 0.75
C VAL A 121 14.19 19.20 -0.02
N GLU A 122 15.29 19.47 0.68
CA GLU A 122 16.56 19.87 0.03
C GLU A 122 17.24 18.71 -0.71
N LYS A 123 17.19 17.49 -0.13
CA LYS A 123 17.99 16.35 -0.61
C LYS A 123 17.18 15.39 -1.46
N ARG A 124 17.87 14.78 -2.43
CA ARG A 124 17.33 13.72 -3.28
C ARG A 124 18.07 12.42 -3.07
N VAL A 125 17.34 11.32 -3.07
CA VAL A 125 17.88 9.95 -3.08
C VAL A 125 17.30 9.18 -4.26
N GLY A 126 18.04 8.18 -4.73
CA GLY A 126 17.56 7.22 -5.71
C GLY A 126 17.70 5.80 -5.14
N ASN A 127 18.82 5.15 -5.46
CA ASN A 127 19.23 3.88 -4.85
C ASN A 127 20.44 4.13 -3.94
N PRO A 128 20.25 4.71 -2.75
CA PRO A 128 21.36 5.12 -1.89
C PRO A 128 22.08 3.92 -1.26
N THR A 129 23.38 4.05 -1.08
CA THR A 129 24.18 3.14 -0.26
C THR A 129 23.90 3.36 1.22
N VAL A 130 24.38 2.44 2.08
CA VAL A 130 24.28 2.58 3.55
C VAL A 130 25.00 3.85 4.01
N GLU A 131 26.18 4.13 3.46
CA GLU A 131 26.99 5.31 3.79
C GLU A 131 26.29 6.61 3.43
N GLU A 132 25.63 6.67 2.27
CA GLU A 132 24.85 7.82 1.84
C GLU A 132 23.66 8.06 2.79
N LEU A 133 22.95 7.00 3.21
CA LEU A 133 21.86 7.11 4.17
C LEU A 133 22.35 7.55 5.55
N VAL A 134 23.44 7.00 6.04
CA VAL A 134 24.05 7.40 7.32
C VAL A 134 24.47 8.89 7.28
N ALA A 135 25.00 9.35 6.16
CA ALA A 135 25.39 10.76 5.98
C ALA A 135 24.20 11.74 6.05
N LEU A 136 22.99 11.30 5.70
CA LEU A 136 21.76 12.06 5.88
C LEU A 136 21.33 12.15 7.36
N SER A 137 21.90 11.32 8.23
CA SER A 137 21.59 11.23 9.67
C SER A 137 20.06 11.12 9.91
N PRO A 138 19.34 10.17 9.29
CA PRO A 138 17.92 10.02 9.49
C PRO A 138 17.64 9.41 10.88
N ASP A 139 16.52 9.81 11.47
CA ASP A 139 16.00 9.18 12.69
C ASP A 139 14.96 8.08 12.38
N LEU A 140 14.47 8.03 11.13
CA LEU A 140 13.61 6.96 10.61
C LEU A 140 13.92 6.70 9.12
N VAL A 141 14.11 5.43 8.76
CA VAL A 141 14.24 4.97 7.38
C VAL A 141 13.10 4.01 7.06
N ILE A 142 12.34 4.28 6.00
CA ILE A 142 11.28 3.41 5.49
C ILE A 142 11.79 2.68 4.26
N VAL A 143 11.75 1.34 4.28
CA VAL A 143 12.20 0.48 3.18
C VAL A 143 11.03 -0.32 2.63
N PRO A 144 10.66 -0.19 1.35
CA PRO A 144 9.60 -1.01 0.76
C PRO A 144 10.08 -2.45 0.52
N ASP A 145 9.22 -3.45 0.73
CA ASP A 145 9.57 -4.87 0.67
C ASP A 145 9.84 -5.41 -0.75
N TRP A 146 9.52 -4.63 -1.79
CA TRP A 146 9.89 -4.94 -3.18
C TRP A 146 11.31 -4.46 -3.54
N GLY A 147 11.91 -3.63 -2.70
CA GLY A 147 13.28 -3.15 -2.87
C GLY A 147 14.33 -4.17 -2.43
N ASP A 148 15.58 -3.74 -2.37
CA ASP A 148 16.69 -4.56 -1.87
C ASP A 148 16.65 -4.63 -0.33
N LEU A 149 16.00 -5.68 0.20
CA LEU A 149 15.96 -5.91 1.65
C LEU A 149 17.31 -6.31 2.25
N ALA A 150 18.33 -6.65 1.45
CA ALA A 150 19.66 -6.97 1.95
C ALA A 150 20.33 -5.76 2.61
N ILE A 151 19.90 -4.54 2.30
CA ILE A 151 20.39 -3.32 2.95
C ILE A 151 19.93 -3.18 4.41
N VAL A 152 18.77 -3.77 4.78
CA VAL A 152 18.11 -3.56 6.08
C VAL A 152 18.99 -3.97 7.27
N PRO A 153 19.65 -5.16 7.30
CA PRO A 153 20.56 -5.52 8.38
C PRO A 153 21.69 -4.50 8.55
N SER A 154 22.31 -4.07 7.46
CA SER A 154 23.43 -3.12 7.49
C SER A 154 23.01 -1.75 8.00
N LEU A 155 21.81 -1.27 7.65
CA LEU A 155 21.26 -0.03 8.19
C LEU A 155 21.01 -0.13 9.70
N ARG A 156 20.47 -1.27 10.17
CA ARG A 156 20.23 -1.52 11.60
C ARG A 156 21.54 -1.63 12.37
N GLU A 157 22.57 -2.29 11.81
CA GLU A 157 23.93 -2.37 12.38
C GLU A 157 24.59 -0.98 12.46
N ALA A 158 24.30 -0.09 11.52
CA ALA A 158 24.73 1.31 11.57
C ALA A 158 23.96 2.16 12.60
N GLY A 159 22.99 1.57 13.33
CA GLY A 159 22.25 2.22 14.39
C GLY A 159 21.02 2.99 13.92
N LEU A 160 20.60 2.84 12.66
CA LEU A 160 19.41 3.51 12.13
C LEU A 160 18.12 2.79 12.52
N THR A 161 17.06 3.54 12.80
CA THR A 161 15.71 3.01 12.99
C THR A 161 15.10 2.69 11.63
N VAL A 162 14.89 1.40 11.34
CA VAL A 162 14.43 0.94 10.01
C VAL A 162 13.11 0.20 10.14
N VAL A 163 12.08 0.69 9.44
CA VAL A 163 10.77 0.07 9.31
C VAL A 163 10.59 -0.40 7.86
N VAL A 164 10.31 -1.69 7.67
CA VAL A 164 9.99 -2.26 6.37
C VAL A 164 8.49 -2.15 6.14
N CYS A 165 8.07 -1.56 5.03
CA CYS A 165 6.67 -1.48 4.65
C CYS A 165 6.35 -2.36 3.44
N LYS A 166 5.08 -2.67 3.25
CA LYS A 166 4.62 -3.41 2.08
C LYS A 166 4.65 -2.51 0.84
N GLY A 167 5.11 -3.05 -0.27
CA GLY A 167 4.94 -2.42 -1.57
C GLY A 167 3.50 -2.60 -2.05
N ALA A 168 2.66 -1.61 -1.78
CA ALA A 168 1.23 -1.69 -2.01
C ALA A 168 0.86 -1.83 -3.50
N ARG A 169 -0.08 -2.72 -3.81
CA ARG A 169 -0.55 -3.03 -5.17
C ARG A 169 -2.05 -2.87 -5.36
N ASN A 170 -2.76 -2.57 -4.29
CA ASN A 170 -4.20 -2.36 -4.28
C ASN A 170 -4.59 -1.43 -3.12
N LEU A 171 -5.82 -0.96 -3.12
CA LEU A 171 -6.30 0.00 -2.11
C LEU A 171 -6.18 -0.51 -0.67
N ALA A 172 -6.42 -1.81 -0.42
CA ALA A 172 -6.32 -2.37 0.92
C ALA A 172 -4.87 -2.31 1.43
N GLU A 173 -3.90 -2.72 0.60
CA GLU A 173 -2.48 -2.66 0.92
C GLU A 173 -1.98 -1.22 1.07
N ILE A 174 -2.50 -0.27 0.26
CA ILE A 174 -2.21 1.17 0.40
C ILE A 174 -2.66 1.66 1.78
N LYS A 175 -3.89 1.34 2.19
CA LYS A 175 -4.41 1.74 3.50
C LYS A 175 -3.60 1.14 4.67
N GLU A 176 -3.24 -0.14 4.58
CA GLU A 176 -2.37 -0.81 5.56
C GLU A 176 -1.01 -0.10 5.66
N THR A 177 -0.42 0.27 4.52
CA THR A 177 0.85 1.00 4.47
C THR A 177 0.73 2.39 5.09
N ILE A 178 -0.34 3.15 4.80
CA ILE A 178 -0.59 4.46 5.42
C ILE A 178 -0.68 4.33 6.94
N VAL A 179 -1.40 3.33 7.46
CA VAL A 179 -1.49 3.09 8.92
C VAL A 179 -0.11 2.83 9.52
N LEU A 180 0.68 1.95 8.91
CA LEU A 180 2.03 1.63 9.38
C LEU A 180 2.95 2.86 9.36
N LEU A 181 2.94 3.64 8.27
CA LEU A 181 3.78 4.83 8.14
C LEU A 181 3.37 5.93 9.13
N ALA A 182 2.06 6.13 9.33
CA ALA A 182 1.56 7.09 10.33
C ALA A 182 1.97 6.69 11.76
N GLN A 183 1.91 5.39 12.08
CA GLN A 183 2.40 4.87 13.36
C GLN A 183 3.92 5.07 13.49
N ALA A 184 4.69 4.74 12.45
CA ALA A 184 6.14 4.90 12.44
C ALA A 184 6.57 6.36 12.57
N ALA A 185 5.83 7.30 11.98
CA ALA A 185 6.06 8.74 12.09
C ALA A 185 5.52 9.36 13.40
N GLY A 186 4.85 8.58 14.27
CA GLY A 186 4.27 9.06 15.52
C GLY A 186 3.08 10.01 15.34
N VAL A 187 2.32 9.85 14.25
CA VAL A 187 1.15 10.67 13.89
C VAL A 187 -0.06 9.80 13.48
N PRO A 188 -0.45 8.79 14.27
CA PRO A 188 -1.50 7.85 13.88
C PRO A 188 -2.84 8.53 13.58
N GLU A 189 -3.20 9.62 14.26
CA GLU A 189 -4.40 10.41 14.02
C GLU A 189 -4.42 11.05 12.61
N ARG A 190 -3.25 11.41 12.06
CA ARG A 190 -3.16 11.92 10.68
C ARG A 190 -3.36 10.80 9.66
N GLY A 191 -2.90 9.58 9.99
CA GLY A 191 -3.21 8.40 9.19
C GLY A 191 -4.72 8.15 9.11
N GLU A 192 -5.42 8.19 10.23
CA GLU A 192 -6.89 8.05 10.28
C GLU A 192 -7.59 9.15 9.47
N LYS A 193 -7.16 10.41 9.60
CA LYS A 193 -7.69 11.54 8.83
C LYS A 193 -7.47 11.32 7.32
N LEU A 194 -6.28 10.88 6.91
CA LEU A 194 -5.95 10.62 5.51
C LEU A 194 -6.80 9.50 4.93
N LEU A 195 -6.99 8.40 5.66
CA LEU A 195 -7.88 7.30 5.27
C LEU A 195 -9.34 7.76 5.13
N ALA A 196 -9.82 8.62 6.02
CA ALA A 196 -11.17 9.18 5.94
C ALA A 196 -11.34 10.06 4.69
N MET A 197 -10.34 10.86 4.32
CA MET A 197 -10.35 11.66 3.09
C MET A 197 -10.41 10.77 1.84
N MET A 198 -9.60 9.70 1.81
CA MET A 198 -9.65 8.71 0.72
C MET A 198 -11.03 8.07 0.59
N ASP A 199 -11.64 7.66 1.72
CA ASP A 199 -12.95 7.01 1.72
C ASP A 199 -14.05 7.97 1.27
N GLU A 200 -14.00 9.24 1.66
CA GLU A 200 -14.94 10.25 1.19
C GLU A 200 -14.83 10.48 -0.31
N HIS A 201 -13.60 10.58 -0.83
CA HIS A 201 -13.34 10.76 -2.25
C HIS A 201 -13.90 9.58 -3.07
N LEU A 202 -13.59 8.33 -2.64
CA LEU A 202 -14.08 7.12 -3.31
C LEU A 202 -15.61 7.01 -3.27
N LYS A 203 -16.26 7.36 -2.16
CA LYS A 203 -17.74 7.41 -2.07
C LYS A 203 -18.33 8.39 -3.08
N GLY A 204 -17.66 9.53 -3.30
CA GLY A 204 -18.06 10.51 -4.31
C GLY A 204 -18.02 9.92 -5.73
N ILE A 205 -16.98 9.18 -6.06
CA ILE A 205 -16.82 8.47 -7.34
C ILE A 205 -17.87 7.35 -7.45
N GLU A 206 -17.98 6.49 -6.45
CA GLU A 206 -18.91 5.35 -6.43
C GLU A 206 -20.35 5.77 -6.65
N LYS A 207 -20.79 6.88 -6.03
CA LYS A 207 -22.12 7.45 -6.24
C LYS A 207 -22.38 7.79 -7.70
N LYS A 208 -21.39 8.32 -8.42
CA LYS A 208 -21.52 8.65 -9.85
C LYS A 208 -21.46 7.37 -10.71
N VAL A 209 -20.53 6.47 -10.41
CA VAL A 209 -20.34 5.20 -11.11
C VAL A 209 -21.59 4.30 -11.00
N SER A 210 -22.26 4.29 -9.85
CA SER A 210 -23.46 3.47 -9.63
C SER A 210 -24.64 3.87 -10.52
N ALA A 211 -24.64 5.09 -11.07
CA ALA A 211 -25.62 5.55 -12.04
C ALA A 211 -25.33 5.07 -13.47
N ILE A 212 -24.15 4.48 -13.74
CA ILE A 212 -23.77 3.98 -15.07
C ILE A 212 -24.19 2.51 -15.19
N PRO A 213 -25.12 2.18 -16.12
CA PRO A 213 -25.52 0.81 -16.37
C PRO A 213 -24.33 -0.09 -16.73
N GLU A 214 -24.35 -1.35 -16.31
CA GLU A 214 -23.28 -2.33 -16.59
C GLU A 214 -22.99 -2.46 -18.10
N SER A 215 -24.03 -2.35 -18.94
CA SER A 215 -23.91 -2.40 -20.41
C SER A 215 -23.20 -1.18 -21.02
N GLU A 216 -23.12 -0.07 -20.27
CA GLU A 216 -22.49 1.18 -20.75
C GLU A 216 -21.07 1.34 -20.21
N ARG A 217 -20.63 0.44 -19.31
CA ARG A 217 -19.27 0.46 -18.76
C ARG A 217 -18.25 0.19 -19.84
N LYS A 218 -17.28 1.11 -19.94
CA LYS A 218 -16.20 1.06 -20.94
C LYS A 218 -15.18 -0.01 -20.60
N THR A 219 -14.68 -0.67 -21.65
CA THR A 219 -13.48 -1.52 -21.55
C THR A 219 -12.26 -0.66 -21.86
N VAL A 220 -11.30 -0.63 -20.94
CA VAL A 220 -10.06 0.13 -21.07
C VAL A 220 -8.86 -0.81 -21.08
N VAL A 221 -7.81 -0.43 -21.78
CA VAL A 221 -6.51 -1.11 -21.73
C VAL A 221 -5.42 -0.06 -21.56
N LEU A 222 -4.54 -0.26 -20.58
CA LEU A 222 -3.35 0.54 -20.39
C LEU A 222 -2.19 -0.05 -21.19
N ILE A 223 -1.64 0.74 -22.11
CA ILE A 223 -0.37 0.48 -22.76
C ILE A 223 0.70 1.14 -21.93
N SER A 224 1.45 0.35 -21.19
CA SER A 224 2.46 0.84 -20.23
C SER A 224 3.87 0.56 -20.72
N LEU A 225 4.80 1.49 -20.49
CA LEU A 225 6.24 1.27 -20.67
C LEU A 225 6.81 0.34 -19.61
N MET A 226 6.14 0.20 -18.47
CA MET A 226 6.47 -0.81 -17.46
C MET A 226 5.96 -2.17 -17.95
N SER A 227 6.88 -2.99 -18.41
CA SER A 227 6.55 -4.32 -18.95
C SER A 227 5.73 -5.13 -17.95
N GLY A 228 4.59 -5.67 -18.42
CA GLY A 228 3.70 -6.50 -17.61
C GLY A 228 2.81 -5.73 -16.61
N TYR A 229 2.85 -4.41 -16.56
CA TYR A 229 1.95 -3.63 -15.68
C TYR A 229 0.53 -3.53 -16.27
N GLY A 230 -0.47 -3.37 -15.39
CA GLY A 230 -1.87 -3.09 -15.76
C GLY A 230 -2.80 -4.31 -15.82
N GLY A 231 -2.31 -5.52 -15.52
CA GLY A 231 -3.13 -6.74 -15.42
C GLY A 231 -3.64 -7.04 -14.00
N ILE A 232 -4.25 -8.21 -13.81
CA ILE A 232 -4.78 -8.69 -12.52
C ILE A 232 -3.71 -8.56 -11.43
N GLY A 233 -4.04 -7.89 -10.34
CA GLY A 233 -3.17 -7.71 -9.19
C GLY A 233 -2.23 -6.50 -9.29
N SER A 234 -2.42 -5.61 -10.27
CA SER A 234 -1.83 -4.27 -10.29
C SER A 234 -2.75 -3.23 -9.65
N SER A 235 -2.18 -2.10 -9.20
CA SER A 235 -2.97 -0.97 -8.70
C SER A 235 -3.92 -0.41 -9.75
N PHE A 236 -3.53 -0.42 -11.03
CA PHE A 236 -4.39 -0.03 -12.14
C PHE A 236 -5.64 -0.91 -12.24
N ASP A 237 -5.51 -2.22 -12.07
CA ASP A 237 -6.64 -3.16 -12.09
C ASP A 237 -7.64 -2.86 -10.97
N ASP A 238 -7.12 -2.61 -9.78
CA ASP A 238 -7.93 -2.24 -8.63
C ASP A 238 -8.61 -0.87 -8.84
N ALA A 239 -7.88 0.12 -9.39
CA ALA A 239 -8.43 1.43 -9.72
C ALA A 239 -9.54 1.37 -10.77
N CYS A 240 -9.41 0.53 -11.81
CA CYS A 240 -10.44 0.30 -12.81
C CYS A 240 -11.76 -0.17 -12.18
N ARG A 241 -11.69 -1.04 -11.18
CA ARG A 241 -12.87 -1.54 -10.47
C ARG A 241 -13.63 -0.41 -9.76
N TYR A 242 -12.92 0.49 -9.06
CA TYR A 242 -13.53 1.65 -8.40
C TYR A 242 -14.01 2.71 -9.39
N ALA A 243 -13.31 2.89 -10.51
CA ALA A 243 -13.69 3.79 -11.60
C ALA A 243 -14.90 3.28 -12.42
N GLY A 244 -15.38 2.05 -12.16
CA GLY A 244 -16.51 1.46 -12.87
C GLY A 244 -16.21 1.12 -14.33
N VAL A 245 -14.95 0.91 -14.70
CA VAL A 245 -14.54 0.45 -16.03
C VAL A 245 -14.11 -1.01 -16.00
N LYS A 246 -14.14 -1.66 -17.15
CA LYS A 246 -13.64 -3.03 -17.35
C LYS A 246 -12.18 -2.96 -17.75
N ASN A 247 -11.27 -3.53 -16.95
CA ASN A 247 -9.89 -3.70 -17.37
C ASN A 247 -9.79 -4.84 -18.38
N GLY A 248 -9.51 -4.53 -19.65
CA GLY A 248 -9.47 -5.52 -20.73
C GLY A 248 -8.41 -6.60 -20.51
N ARG A 249 -7.25 -6.24 -19.93
CA ARG A 249 -6.20 -7.23 -19.60
C ARG A 249 -6.71 -8.24 -18.58
N SER A 250 -7.37 -7.77 -17.53
CA SER A 250 -7.92 -8.62 -16.48
C SER A 250 -9.08 -9.48 -16.97
N ALA A 251 -9.93 -8.95 -17.86
CA ALA A 251 -11.00 -9.71 -18.49
C ALA A 251 -10.49 -10.89 -19.31
N LEU A 252 -9.29 -10.77 -19.90
CA LEU A 252 -8.61 -11.86 -20.64
C LEU A 252 -7.71 -12.73 -19.72
N GLY A 253 -7.73 -12.50 -18.41
CA GLY A 253 -6.96 -13.29 -17.45
C GLY A 253 -5.47 -12.94 -17.37
N ILE A 254 -5.02 -11.84 -17.99
CA ILE A 254 -3.62 -11.40 -17.98
C ILE A 254 -3.29 -10.81 -16.60
N ARG A 255 -2.27 -11.39 -15.94
CA ARG A 255 -1.83 -10.97 -14.61
C ARG A 255 -0.73 -9.91 -14.69
N ALA A 256 -0.55 -9.17 -13.59
CA ALA A 256 0.63 -8.33 -13.41
C ALA A 256 1.91 -9.17 -13.58
N GLY A 257 2.90 -8.61 -14.28
CA GLY A 257 4.12 -9.31 -14.69
C GLY A 257 4.04 -10.02 -16.04
N GLN A 258 2.84 -10.18 -16.62
CA GLN A 258 2.68 -10.79 -17.95
C GLN A 258 2.58 -9.71 -19.03
N VAL A 259 3.39 -9.82 -20.06
CA VAL A 259 3.35 -8.93 -21.24
C VAL A 259 2.12 -9.29 -22.09
N MET A 260 1.33 -8.29 -22.43
CA MET A 260 0.20 -8.44 -23.37
C MET A 260 0.72 -8.41 -24.82
N THR A 261 0.25 -9.33 -25.64
CA THR A 261 0.56 -9.34 -27.09
C THR A 261 -0.43 -8.46 -27.87
N LYS A 262 -0.07 -8.14 -29.13
CA LYS A 262 -0.95 -7.41 -30.06
C LYS A 262 -2.21 -8.20 -30.40
N GLU A 263 -2.10 -9.53 -30.55
CA GLU A 263 -3.24 -10.43 -30.80
C GLU A 263 -4.22 -10.39 -29.63
N GLN A 264 -3.72 -10.38 -28.39
CA GLN A 264 -4.56 -10.23 -27.19
C GLN A 264 -5.23 -8.87 -27.16
N LEU A 265 -4.57 -7.79 -27.59
CA LEU A 265 -5.21 -6.47 -27.70
C LEU A 265 -6.35 -6.48 -28.72
N VAL A 266 -6.19 -7.15 -29.87
CA VAL A 266 -7.25 -7.34 -30.87
C VAL A 266 -8.40 -8.15 -30.29
N GLU A 267 -8.12 -9.20 -29.52
CA GLU A 267 -9.13 -10.04 -28.86
C GLU A 267 -9.93 -9.25 -27.83
N ILE A 268 -9.26 -8.44 -26.99
CA ILE A 268 -9.92 -7.54 -26.02
C ILE A 268 -10.79 -6.52 -26.71
N ASN A 269 -10.33 -5.94 -27.81
CA ASN A 269 -11.02 -4.91 -28.59
C ASN A 269 -11.58 -3.75 -27.71
N PRO A 270 -10.73 -3.05 -26.96
CA PRO A 270 -11.16 -2.07 -25.96
C PRO A 270 -11.87 -0.86 -26.58
N ASP A 271 -12.71 -0.20 -25.74
CA ASP A 271 -13.33 1.09 -26.07
C ASP A 271 -12.33 2.24 -26.03
N ILE A 272 -11.33 2.14 -25.13
CA ILE A 272 -10.33 3.20 -24.88
C ILE A 272 -8.98 2.54 -24.67
N LEU A 273 -7.95 3.14 -25.27
CA LEU A 273 -6.55 2.85 -24.95
C LEU A 273 -5.96 4.01 -24.16
N PHE A 274 -5.43 3.72 -23.01
CA PHE A 274 -4.56 4.62 -22.27
C PHE A 274 -3.13 4.45 -22.76
N VAL A 275 -2.52 5.54 -23.18
CA VAL A 275 -1.20 5.55 -23.81
C VAL A 275 -0.20 6.32 -22.97
N PRO A 276 1.08 5.92 -22.95
CA PRO A 276 2.09 6.55 -22.11
C PRO A 276 2.41 7.98 -22.59
N THR A 277 2.78 8.83 -21.62
CA THR A 277 3.29 10.17 -21.81
C THR A 277 4.74 10.34 -21.31
N TYR A 278 5.16 9.48 -20.38
CA TYR A 278 6.49 9.52 -19.78
C TYR A 278 7.59 9.17 -20.80
N ASN A 279 8.63 9.98 -20.86
CA ASN A 279 9.71 9.87 -21.84
C ASN A 279 11.07 9.52 -21.23
N ASP A 280 11.13 9.09 -19.97
CA ASP A 280 12.37 8.81 -19.22
C ASP A 280 13.42 9.94 -19.37
N HIS A 281 13.01 11.16 -19.08
CA HIS A 281 13.85 12.36 -19.22
C HIS A 281 14.45 12.54 -20.63
N GLY A 282 13.65 12.23 -21.65
CA GLY A 282 14.04 12.33 -23.05
C GLY A 282 14.84 11.13 -23.60
N LYS A 283 15.04 10.06 -22.82
CA LYS A 283 15.72 8.85 -23.27
C LYS A 283 14.81 7.90 -24.04
N PHE A 284 13.49 8.05 -23.89
CA PHE A 284 12.50 7.21 -24.54
C PHE A 284 11.65 8.04 -25.52
N ASP A 285 11.59 7.60 -26.78
CA ASP A 285 10.78 8.24 -27.81
C ASP A 285 9.33 7.71 -27.75
N VAL A 286 8.51 8.42 -26.95
CA VAL A 286 7.09 8.10 -26.74
C VAL A 286 6.31 8.18 -28.05
N ASP A 287 6.59 9.16 -28.90
CA ASP A 287 5.88 9.34 -30.18
C ASP A 287 6.16 8.21 -31.15
N LYS A 288 7.43 7.75 -31.21
CA LYS A 288 7.78 6.56 -31.99
C LYS A 288 7.07 5.31 -31.47
N PHE A 289 7.06 5.12 -30.13
CA PHE A 289 6.38 3.99 -29.51
C PHE A 289 4.88 3.98 -29.82
N ARG A 290 4.22 5.15 -29.72
CA ARG A 290 2.80 5.30 -30.06
C ARG A 290 2.55 4.94 -31.52
N LYS A 291 3.39 5.42 -32.46
CA LYS A 291 3.27 5.11 -33.88
C LYS A 291 3.40 3.62 -34.17
N GLU A 292 4.30 2.91 -33.48
CA GLU A 292 4.45 1.47 -33.59
C GLU A 292 3.16 0.69 -33.24
N TYR A 293 2.32 1.26 -32.36
CA TYR A 293 1.00 0.72 -32.05
C TYR A 293 -0.07 1.20 -33.01
N PHE A 294 -0.11 2.49 -33.34
CA PHE A 294 -1.22 3.09 -34.10
C PHE A 294 -1.12 2.85 -35.60
N ASP A 295 0.08 2.82 -36.14
CA ASP A 295 0.30 2.59 -37.56
C ASP A 295 0.40 1.08 -37.91
N ASP A 296 0.32 0.19 -36.91
CA ASP A 296 0.36 -1.25 -37.13
C ASP A 296 -0.92 -1.72 -37.82
N PRO A 297 -0.81 -2.28 -39.04
CA PRO A 297 -1.98 -2.76 -39.79
C PRO A 297 -2.80 -3.81 -39.04
N SER A 298 -2.15 -4.63 -38.20
CA SER A 298 -2.82 -5.68 -37.42
C SER A 298 -3.76 -5.13 -36.33
N LEU A 299 -3.55 -3.88 -35.89
CA LEU A 299 -4.31 -3.24 -34.83
C LEU A 299 -5.45 -2.33 -35.36
N GLN A 300 -5.56 -2.09 -36.68
CA GLN A 300 -6.56 -1.18 -37.26
C GLN A 300 -8.01 -1.66 -37.08
N THR A 301 -8.22 -2.91 -36.68
CA THR A 301 -9.54 -3.45 -36.32
C THR A 301 -9.94 -3.13 -34.88
N VAL A 302 -8.99 -2.75 -34.02
CA VAL A 302 -9.24 -2.41 -32.61
C VAL A 302 -10.13 -1.16 -32.54
N LYS A 303 -11.24 -1.26 -31.82
CA LYS A 303 -12.24 -0.19 -31.72
C LYS A 303 -11.65 1.15 -31.29
N ALA A 304 -10.85 1.15 -30.23
CA ALA A 304 -10.22 2.37 -29.69
C ALA A 304 -9.31 3.05 -30.74
N ILE A 305 -8.59 2.28 -31.56
CA ILE A 305 -7.73 2.82 -32.62
C ILE A 305 -8.57 3.39 -33.76
N ARG A 306 -9.54 2.63 -34.26
CA ARG A 306 -10.43 3.04 -35.36
C ARG A 306 -11.26 4.28 -35.02
N GLU A 307 -11.69 4.42 -33.74
CA GLU A 307 -12.51 5.53 -33.26
C GLU A 307 -11.68 6.67 -32.63
N HIS A 308 -10.34 6.59 -32.71
CA HIS A 308 -9.39 7.57 -32.15
C HIS A 308 -9.61 7.84 -30.65
N ARG A 309 -9.99 6.80 -29.88
CA ARG A 309 -10.17 6.84 -28.43
C ARG A 309 -8.86 6.46 -27.73
N LEU A 310 -7.86 7.31 -27.94
CA LEU A 310 -6.51 7.21 -27.41
C LEU A 310 -6.37 8.32 -26.38
N GLU A 311 -6.40 7.95 -25.10
CA GLU A 311 -6.39 8.89 -24.01
C GLU A 311 -4.99 8.92 -23.37
N GLU A 312 -4.56 10.11 -22.99
CA GLU A 312 -3.31 10.37 -22.28
C GLU A 312 -3.64 10.69 -20.82
N PRO A 313 -3.80 9.69 -19.94
CA PRO A 313 -4.09 9.96 -18.54
C PRO A 313 -2.87 10.56 -17.85
N THR A 314 -3.11 11.29 -16.77
CA THR A 314 -2.05 11.81 -15.91
C THR A 314 -1.33 10.64 -15.25
N GLU A 315 -0.09 10.36 -15.68
CA GLU A 315 0.66 9.18 -15.22
C GLU A 315 0.94 9.21 -13.73
N ALA A 316 1.22 10.39 -13.17
CA ALA A 316 1.37 10.59 -11.73
C ALA A 316 0.19 10.05 -10.91
N TYR A 317 -1.01 9.96 -11.47
CA TYR A 317 -2.18 9.37 -10.83
C TYR A 317 -2.37 7.89 -11.19
N ILE A 318 -2.15 7.52 -12.45
CA ILE A 318 -2.41 6.15 -12.95
C ILE A 318 -1.51 5.10 -12.29
N TYR A 319 -0.26 5.46 -11.96
CA TYR A 319 0.71 4.57 -11.33
C TYR A 319 0.81 4.77 -9.82
N ASN A 320 -0.01 5.66 -9.25
CA ASN A 320 0.05 6.03 -7.85
C ASN A 320 -0.33 4.87 -6.92
N CYS A 321 0.50 4.64 -5.89
CA CYS A 321 0.29 3.65 -4.83
C CYS A 321 0.38 4.29 -3.44
N SER A 322 -0.01 5.58 -3.34
CA SER A 322 -0.16 6.35 -2.11
C SER A 322 -1.63 6.66 -1.83
N GLN A 323 -1.92 7.59 -0.93
CA GLN A 323 -3.27 8.11 -0.71
C GLN A 323 -3.91 8.70 -1.97
N ASP A 324 -3.08 9.16 -2.93
CA ASP A 324 -3.54 9.77 -4.18
C ASP A 324 -3.99 8.74 -5.22
N PHE A 325 -3.95 7.44 -4.90
CA PHE A 325 -4.61 6.37 -5.65
C PHE A 325 -6.07 6.73 -6.00
N VAL A 326 -6.77 7.42 -5.10
CA VAL A 326 -8.17 7.82 -5.33
C VAL A 326 -8.30 8.87 -6.44
N LEU A 327 -7.27 9.71 -6.66
CA LEU A 327 -7.17 10.64 -7.78
C LEU A 327 -6.95 9.85 -9.10
N GLY A 328 -6.19 8.77 -9.04
CA GLY A 328 -6.03 7.84 -10.17
C GLY A 328 -7.34 7.14 -10.55
N VAL A 329 -8.13 6.73 -9.57
CA VAL A 329 -9.50 6.21 -9.81
C VAL A 329 -10.35 7.25 -10.52
N GLN A 330 -10.31 8.50 -10.05
CA GLN A 330 -11.07 9.61 -10.66
C GLN A 330 -10.59 9.92 -12.07
N GLU A 331 -9.27 9.93 -12.32
CA GLU A 331 -8.68 10.15 -13.64
C GLU A 331 -9.15 9.09 -14.64
N ILE A 332 -9.15 7.81 -14.27
CA ILE A 332 -9.66 6.72 -15.10
C ILE A 332 -11.15 6.94 -15.42
N ALA A 333 -11.95 7.29 -14.42
CA ALA A 333 -13.38 7.54 -14.62
C ALA A 333 -13.62 8.78 -15.51
N TYR A 334 -12.83 9.84 -15.34
CA TYR A 334 -12.87 11.04 -16.17
C TYR A 334 -12.58 10.74 -17.64
N ARG A 335 -11.52 10.00 -17.93
CA ARG A 335 -11.16 9.59 -19.29
C ARG A 335 -12.21 8.69 -19.93
N ALA A 336 -12.87 7.87 -19.12
CA ALA A 336 -13.91 6.95 -19.61
C ALA A 336 -15.26 7.61 -19.84
N TYR A 337 -15.67 8.55 -18.96
CA TYR A 337 -17.04 9.06 -18.87
C TYR A 337 -17.17 10.58 -18.94
N GLY A 338 -16.05 11.31 -18.98
CA GLY A 338 -16.03 12.76 -19.20
C GLY A 338 -16.26 13.61 -17.94
N ASP A 339 -16.72 14.84 -18.14
CA ASP A 339 -16.68 15.94 -17.18
C ASP A 339 -17.39 15.70 -15.83
N ALA A 340 -18.33 14.76 -15.79
CA ALA A 340 -18.95 14.37 -14.52
C ALA A 340 -17.92 13.88 -13.47
N PHE A 341 -16.76 13.43 -13.92
CA PHE A 341 -15.64 12.94 -13.11
C PHE A 341 -14.41 13.86 -13.16
N ALA A 342 -14.52 15.07 -13.68
CA ALA A 342 -13.38 15.99 -13.74
C ALA A 342 -12.73 16.17 -12.36
N GLN A 343 -11.39 16.18 -12.34
CA GLN A 343 -10.59 16.44 -11.13
C GLN A 343 -10.92 17.84 -10.58
N GLY A 344 -10.93 17.96 -9.27
CA GLY A 344 -10.94 19.23 -8.57
C GLY A 344 -9.60 19.97 -8.68
N ARG A 345 -9.37 20.90 -7.75
CA ARG A 345 -8.08 21.59 -7.63
C ARG A 345 -7.11 20.87 -6.70
N GLU A 346 -7.56 19.82 -6.06
CA GLU A 346 -6.77 19.02 -5.14
C GLU A 346 -5.89 18.07 -5.93
N GLU A 347 -4.59 18.27 -5.84
CA GLU A 347 -3.59 17.47 -6.56
C GLU A 347 -2.96 16.40 -5.66
N HIS A 348 -3.15 16.54 -4.33
CA HIS A 348 -2.57 15.65 -3.32
C HIS A 348 -3.41 15.68 -2.04
N LEU A 349 -3.75 14.51 -1.49
CA LEU A 349 -4.45 14.42 -0.21
C LEU A 349 -3.46 14.55 0.94
N SER A 350 -3.69 15.50 1.85
CA SER A 350 -2.81 15.76 2.98
C SER A 350 -3.60 15.92 4.28
N ALA A 351 -3.12 15.26 5.33
CA ALA A 351 -3.59 15.44 6.70
C ALA A 351 -2.76 16.50 7.47
N VAL A 352 -1.72 17.06 6.83
CA VAL A 352 -0.88 18.14 7.36
C VAL A 352 -1.64 19.46 7.23
N GLU A 353 -1.71 20.23 8.32
CA GLU A 353 -2.35 21.55 8.39
C GLU A 353 -1.44 22.66 7.88
#